data_a7ac53283621f976ef8ede2e4fc9436e
#
_entry.id   a7ac53283621f976ef8ede2e4fc9436e
#
_cell.length_a   1.000
_cell.length_b   1.000
_cell.length_c   1.000
_cell.angle_alpha   90.00
_cell.angle_beta   90.00
_cell.angle_gamma   90.00
#
_symmetry.space_group_name_H-M   'P 1'
#
loop_
_entity.id
_entity.type
_entity.pdbx_description
1 polymer ?
#
loop_
_entity_poly.entity_id
_entity_poly.type
_entity_poly.pdbx_seq_one_letter_code
_entity_poly.pdbx_strand_id
1 'polypeptide(L)'
;MKNYISRPLYIKRIEPFIDKSIIKVITGQRRIGKSYILLQISDIIKKNIPEANIIFVDKEQLAFTEIRNYMDLYQYVLKKVTGYNHNYLFVDEIQEIEEFQLCLRSLLNENKCDIYCTGSNAKMLSSELATQLAGRYIEFPIHSLSYGEFLTFNQRQDSTESLKLYLTFGGMPYIHNLTMDKNVIFEYLRNVYSTILLKDVVARESIRNVSFLENLVAYLIDNTGSLFSAQNISKYLKSQHVNIPTQTILNYLKALCNSFFIYKIQRAEIRGMKIFEIGEKYYFEDLGLHNSIQHFDFRKDINKLMENVVCIDLLRYGYEVYVGKSGNRSEEHTSELQSP
;
A
#
# COMPACT_ATOMS: atom_id res chain seq x y z
N MET A 1 27.32 1.72 4.58
CA MET A 1 25.91 2.11 4.85
C MET A 1 25.24 2.31 3.51
N LYS A 2 24.08 1.68 3.27
CA LYS A 2 23.31 2.00 2.07
C LYS A 2 22.77 3.43 2.23
N ASN A 3 23.03 4.31 1.26
CA ASN A 3 22.45 5.67 1.27
C ASN A 3 20.95 5.55 1.00
N TYR A 4 20.14 5.77 2.02
CA TYR A 4 18.68 5.90 1.89
C TYR A 4 18.21 7.20 2.55
N ILE A 5 17.11 7.74 2.05
CA ILE A 5 16.47 8.91 2.64
C ILE A 5 15.49 8.41 3.71
N SER A 6 15.62 8.96 4.92
CA SER A 6 14.81 8.52 6.06
C SER A 6 13.34 8.92 5.90
N ARG A 7 12.44 8.05 6.38
CA ARG A 7 11.00 8.29 6.49
C ARG A 7 10.55 8.27 7.96
N PRO A 8 10.81 9.35 8.72
CA PRO A 8 10.69 9.38 10.18
C PRO A 8 9.29 9.05 10.71
N LEU A 9 8.23 9.37 9.95
CA LEU A 9 6.85 9.10 10.36
C LEU A 9 6.65 7.60 10.65
N TYR A 10 7.07 6.74 9.73
CA TYR A 10 6.90 5.30 9.87
C TYR A 10 7.84 4.71 10.92
N ILE A 11 9.08 5.19 10.96
CA ILE A 11 10.06 4.73 11.95
C ILE A 11 9.55 5.01 13.37
N LYS A 12 9.10 6.24 13.67
CA LYS A 12 8.54 6.60 14.98
C LYS A 12 7.33 5.77 15.39
N ARG A 13 6.54 5.30 14.42
CA ARG A 13 5.39 4.41 14.69
C ARG A 13 5.81 2.99 15.00
N ILE A 14 6.91 2.51 14.43
CA ILE A 14 7.39 1.13 14.60
C ILE A 14 8.31 0.99 15.81
N GLU A 15 9.14 1.99 16.13
CA GLU A 15 10.10 1.96 17.24
C GLU A 15 9.52 1.48 18.58
N PRO A 16 8.33 1.89 19.03
CA PRO A 16 7.76 1.42 20.31
C PRO A 16 7.51 -0.08 20.38
N PHE A 17 7.50 -0.76 19.24
CA PHE A 17 7.25 -2.19 19.13
C PHE A 17 8.52 -3.03 18.95
N ILE A 18 9.70 -2.41 18.93
CA ILE A 18 10.98 -3.13 18.94
C ILE A 18 11.08 -3.92 20.26
N ASP A 19 11.57 -5.15 20.18
CA ASP A 19 11.68 -6.09 21.32
C ASP A 19 10.34 -6.41 21.99
N LYS A 20 9.21 -6.24 21.28
CA LYS A 20 7.92 -6.70 21.75
C LYS A 20 7.54 -8.00 21.07
N SER A 21 6.96 -8.93 21.86
CA SER A 21 6.49 -10.25 21.38
C SER A 21 5.23 -10.11 20.51
N ILE A 22 5.37 -9.36 19.41
CA ILE A 22 4.35 -9.11 18.39
C ILE A 22 5.02 -9.00 17.02
N ILE A 23 4.42 -9.57 15.98
CA ILE A 23 4.94 -9.51 14.62
C ILE A 23 4.62 -8.13 14.02
N LYS A 24 5.63 -7.44 13.46
CA LYS A 24 5.48 -6.16 12.76
C LYS A 24 5.35 -6.41 11.28
N VAL A 25 4.18 -6.10 10.74
CA VAL A 25 3.87 -6.31 9.32
C VAL A 25 3.78 -4.96 8.62
N ILE A 26 4.69 -4.73 7.69
CA ILE A 26 4.77 -3.49 6.90
C ILE A 26 4.07 -3.76 5.56
N THR A 27 2.97 -3.06 5.32
CA THR A 27 2.15 -3.25 4.13
C THR A 27 2.13 -2.04 3.23
N GLY A 28 1.66 -2.23 2.01
CA GLY A 28 1.47 -1.16 1.05
C GLY A 28 1.85 -1.56 -0.38
N GLN A 29 1.54 -0.70 -1.31
CA GLN A 29 1.75 -0.92 -2.73
C GLN A 29 3.19 -1.32 -3.07
N ARG A 30 3.39 -2.00 -4.18
CA ARG A 30 4.73 -2.29 -4.71
C ARG A 30 5.52 -1.00 -5.00
N ARG A 31 6.83 -1.01 -4.70
CA ARG A 31 7.80 0.08 -4.96
C ARG A 31 7.62 1.38 -4.16
N ILE A 32 6.80 1.40 -3.11
CA ILE A 32 6.68 2.57 -2.21
C ILE A 32 7.74 2.63 -1.11
N GLY A 33 8.71 1.70 -1.08
CA GLY A 33 9.85 1.74 -0.18
C GLY A 33 9.72 0.91 1.09
N LYS A 34 8.85 -0.13 1.14
CA LYS A 34 8.72 -1.06 2.28
C LYS A 34 10.06 -1.68 2.70
N SER A 35 10.82 -2.22 1.74
CA SER A 35 12.14 -2.82 1.97
C SER A 35 13.13 -1.84 2.60
N TYR A 36 13.05 -0.54 2.21
CA TYR A 36 13.88 0.50 2.81
C TYR A 36 13.48 0.82 4.25
N ILE A 37 12.21 0.69 4.61
CA ILE A 37 11.76 0.79 6.01
C ILE A 37 12.34 -0.37 6.84
N LEU A 38 12.31 -1.62 6.34
CA LEU A 38 12.97 -2.74 7.01
C LEU A 38 14.46 -2.46 7.25
N LEU A 39 15.17 -1.95 6.25
CA LEU A 39 16.60 -1.62 6.37
C LEU A 39 16.84 -0.52 7.42
N GLN A 40 16.01 0.54 7.43
CA GLN A 40 16.11 1.62 8.42
C GLN A 40 15.92 1.09 9.85
N ILE A 41 14.92 0.22 10.07
CA ILE A 41 14.69 -0.41 11.38
C ILE A 41 15.90 -1.28 11.78
N SER A 42 16.39 -2.11 10.86
CA SER A 42 17.55 -2.96 11.07
C SER A 42 18.79 -2.14 11.46
N ASP A 43 19.05 -1.02 10.78
CA ASP A 43 20.18 -0.13 11.09
C ASP A 43 20.01 0.55 12.46
N ILE A 44 18.80 0.95 12.84
CA ILE A 44 18.49 1.51 14.16
C ILE A 44 18.75 0.47 15.26
N ILE A 45 18.26 -0.75 15.09
CA ILE A 45 18.50 -1.85 16.03
C ILE A 45 20.00 -2.10 16.16
N LYS A 46 20.71 -2.21 15.04
CA LYS A 46 22.14 -2.48 15.04
C LYS A 46 22.97 -1.36 15.68
N LYS A 47 22.52 -0.11 15.54
CA LYS A 47 23.14 1.06 16.20
C LYS A 47 22.93 1.03 17.72
N ASN A 48 21.75 0.64 18.18
CA ASN A 48 21.41 0.62 19.61
C ASN A 48 21.91 -0.65 20.31
N ILE A 49 21.99 -1.76 19.60
CA ILE A 49 22.40 -3.08 20.07
C ILE A 49 23.45 -3.64 19.08
N PRO A 50 24.74 -3.28 19.24
CA PRO A 50 25.79 -3.69 18.30
C PRO A 50 25.92 -5.20 18.12
N GLU A 51 25.64 -5.98 19.17
CA GLU A 51 25.64 -7.44 19.18
C GLU A 51 24.35 -8.07 18.57
N ALA A 52 23.36 -7.29 18.18
CA ALA A 52 22.13 -7.80 17.60
C ALA A 52 22.40 -8.72 16.40
N ASN A 53 21.82 -9.91 16.44
CA ASN A 53 21.88 -10.84 15.33
C ASN A 53 20.73 -10.54 14.35
N ILE A 54 21.07 -9.98 13.19
CA ILE A 54 20.11 -9.62 12.16
C ILE A 54 20.05 -10.74 11.12
N ILE A 55 18.88 -11.39 11.02
CA ILE A 55 18.56 -12.41 10.02
C ILE A 55 17.68 -11.74 8.97
N PHE A 56 18.21 -11.54 7.77
CA PHE A 56 17.49 -10.88 6.68
C PHE A 56 17.22 -11.86 5.55
N VAL A 57 15.95 -12.00 5.14
CA VAL A 57 15.48 -12.81 4.01
C VAL A 57 14.78 -11.90 3.03
N ASP A 58 15.30 -11.77 1.82
CA ASP A 58 14.74 -10.95 0.75
C ASP A 58 14.33 -11.88 -0.41
N LYS A 59 13.03 -12.08 -0.58
CA LYS A 59 12.48 -12.99 -1.59
C LYS A 59 12.64 -12.52 -3.04
N GLU A 60 13.08 -11.28 -3.25
CA GLU A 60 13.46 -10.81 -4.59
C GLU A 60 14.91 -11.21 -4.96
N GLN A 61 15.73 -11.71 -4.01
CA GLN A 61 17.10 -12.13 -4.26
C GLN A 61 17.21 -13.64 -4.52
N LEU A 62 18.04 -14.01 -5.49
CA LEU A 62 18.30 -15.42 -5.86
C LEU A 62 18.83 -16.27 -4.69
N ALA A 63 19.58 -15.65 -3.76
CA ALA A 63 20.10 -16.32 -2.57
C ALA A 63 19.04 -16.97 -1.68
N PHE A 64 17.78 -16.53 -1.79
CA PHE A 64 16.66 -17.02 -0.98
C PHE A 64 15.60 -17.77 -1.78
N THR A 65 15.88 -18.16 -3.02
CA THR A 65 14.94 -18.90 -3.90
C THR A 65 14.54 -20.24 -3.31
N GLU A 66 15.45 -20.90 -2.57
CA GLU A 66 15.20 -22.21 -1.94
C GLU A 66 14.23 -22.14 -0.75
N ILE A 67 13.97 -20.94 -0.19
CA ILE A 67 12.98 -20.77 0.89
C ILE A 67 11.60 -20.64 0.24
N ARG A 68 10.90 -21.75 0.00
CA ARG A 68 9.62 -21.78 -0.74
C ARG A 68 8.41 -21.83 0.18
N ASN A 69 8.54 -22.46 1.33
CA ASN A 69 7.45 -22.69 2.28
C ASN A 69 7.87 -22.38 3.72
N TYR A 70 6.91 -22.48 4.64
CA TYR A 70 7.10 -22.20 6.06
C TYR A 70 8.21 -23.04 6.71
N MET A 71 8.39 -24.30 6.28
CA MET A 71 9.39 -25.20 6.86
C MET A 71 10.80 -24.79 6.42
N ASP A 72 10.98 -24.42 5.16
CA ASP A 72 12.26 -23.92 4.65
C ASP A 72 12.69 -22.66 5.40
N LEU A 73 11.75 -21.72 5.60
CA LEU A 73 12.00 -20.49 6.37
C LEU A 73 12.36 -20.82 7.82
N TYR A 74 11.60 -21.70 8.47
CA TYR A 74 11.83 -22.08 9.85
C TYR A 74 13.22 -22.70 10.04
N GLN A 75 13.59 -23.68 9.20
CA GLN A 75 14.90 -24.32 9.21
C GLN A 75 16.05 -23.33 8.95
N TYR A 76 15.84 -22.40 8.02
CA TYR A 76 16.81 -21.35 7.73
C TYR A 76 17.05 -20.45 8.95
N VAL A 77 15.98 -20.01 9.60
CA VAL A 77 16.04 -19.16 10.79
C VAL A 77 16.73 -19.89 11.95
N LEU A 78 16.35 -21.13 12.25
CA LEU A 78 16.95 -21.92 13.32
C LEU A 78 18.48 -22.10 13.18
N LYS A 79 18.97 -22.24 11.94
CA LYS A 79 20.42 -22.31 11.67
C LYS A 79 21.15 -20.99 11.92
N LYS A 80 20.43 -19.86 11.94
CA LYS A 80 20.99 -18.51 12.07
C LYS A 80 20.79 -17.89 13.46
N VAL A 81 19.81 -18.38 14.21
CA VAL A 81 19.54 -17.91 15.58
C VAL A 81 20.74 -18.27 16.48
N THR A 82 21.18 -17.27 17.22
CA THR A 82 22.24 -17.43 18.24
C THR A 82 21.60 -17.62 19.62
N GLY A 83 22.36 -18.22 20.56
CA GLY A 83 21.88 -18.44 21.94
C GLY A 83 21.65 -17.17 22.76
N TYR A 84 21.91 -16.00 22.20
CA TYR A 84 21.69 -14.69 22.82
C TYR A 84 20.32 -14.14 22.45
N ASN A 85 19.66 -13.40 23.40
CA ASN A 85 18.28 -12.92 23.29
C ASN A 85 18.03 -11.79 22.25
N HIS A 86 19.00 -11.45 21.42
CA HIS A 86 18.90 -10.32 20.47
C HIS A 86 18.90 -10.81 19.01
N ASN A 87 17.97 -11.71 18.69
CA ASN A 87 17.77 -12.16 17.32
C ASN A 87 16.61 -11.40 16.68
N TYR A 88 16.80 -10.88 15.49
CA TYR A 88 15.81 -10.12 14.72
C TYR A 88 15.65 -10.73 13.33
N LEU A 89 14.44 -11.12 12.99
CA LEU A 89 14.10 -11.68 11.69
C LEU A 89 13.40 -10.60 10.84
N PHE A 90 13.98 -10.31 9.69
CA PHE A 90 13.43 -9.44 8.67
C PHE A 90 13.14 -10.26 7.42
N VAL A 91 11.86 -10.28 6.97
CA VAL A 91 11.47 -10.99 5.75
C VAL A 91 10.80 -10.00 4.79
N ASP A 92 11.45 -9.76 3.66
CA ASP A 92 10.90 -8.91 2.60
C ASP A 92 10.07 -9.75 1.61
N GLU A 93 8.89 -9.25 1.22
CA GLU A 93 7.90 -9.90 0.35
C GLU A 93 7.51 -11.32 0.87
N ILE A 94 7.08 -11.40 2.14
CA ILE A 94 6.81 -12.67 2.83
C ILE A 94 5.73 -13.53 2.16
N GLN A 95 4.81 -12.93 1.41
CA GLN A 95 3.77 -13.65 0.68
C GLN A 95 4.31 -14.55 -0.46
N GLU A 96 5.58 -14.45 -0.79
CA GLU A 96 6.24 -15.37 -1.73
C GLU A 96 6.67 -16.71 -1.05
N ILE A 97 6.37 -16.89 0.24
CA ILE A 97 6.63 -18.10 1.01
C ILE A 97 5.30 -18.75 1.37
N GLU A 98 5.09 -19.97 0.92
CA GLU A 98 3.84 -20.71 1.19
C GLU A 98 3.66 -20.97 2.69
N GLU A 99 2.44 -20.74 3.19
CA GLU A 99 2.05 -20.98 4.60
C GLU A 99 2.99 -20.31 5.63
N PHE A 100 3.65 -19.20 5.27
CA PHE A 100 4.63 -18.48 6.11
C PHE A 100 4.12 -18.20 7.53
N GLN A 101 2.82 -18.02 7.72
CA GLN A 101 2.18 -17.75 9.01
C GLN A 101 2.42 -18.86 10.05
N LEU A 102 2.59 -20.11 9.61
CA LEU A 102 2.92 -21.24 10.49
C LEU A 102 4.32 -21.08 11.09
N CYS A 103 5.29 -20.66 10.25
CA CYS A 103 6.65 -20.36 10.69
C CYS A 103 6.66 -19.18 11.68
N LEU A 104 6.02 -18.05 11.32
CA LEU A 104 6.02 -16.86 12.17
C LEU A 104 5.40 -17.15 13.54
N ARG A 105 4.30 -17.91 13.59
CA ARG A 105 3.66 -18.33 14.84
C ARG A 105 4.57 -19.19 15.70
N SER A 106 5.28 -20.16 15.12
CA SER A 106 6.20 -21.02 15.85
C SER A 106 7.37 -20.21 16.42
N LEU A 107 8.02 -19.39 15.61
CA LEU A 107 9.14 -18.55 16.05
C LEU A 107 8.73 -17.57 17.17
N LEU A 108 7.53 -17.00 17.07
CA LEU A 108 7.00 -16.10 18.09
C LEU A 108 6.72 -16.85 19.42
N ASN A 109 6.05 -18.00 19.36
CA ASN A 109 5.74 -18.81 20.55
C ASN A 109 7.00 -19.31 21.27
N GLU A 110 8.05 -19.59 20.49
CA GLU A 110 9.34 -20.04 21.01
C GLU A 110 10.25 -18.89 21.47
N ASN A 111 9.83 -17.62 21.31
CA ASN A 111 10.64 -16.43 21.59
C ASN A 111 12.02 -16.48 20.91
N LYS A 112 12.10 -17.00 19.68
CA LYS A 112 13.38 -17.17 18.97
C LYS A 112 13.92 -15.86 18.44
N CYS A 113 13.03 -14.95 17.98
CA CYS A 113 13.43 -13.68 17.39
C CYS A 113 12.30 -12.67 17.42
N ASP A 114 12.65 -11.40 17.37
CA ASP A 114 11.74 -10.32 17.08
C ASP A 114 11.50 -10.25 15.56
N ILE A 115 10.23 -10.18 15.11
CA ILE A 115 9.85 -10.48 13.72
C ILE A 115 9.30 -9.25 13.02
N TYR A 116 9.87 -8.96 11.85
CA TYR A 116 9.46 -7.90 10.92
C TYR A 116 9.27 -8.50 9.52
N CYS A 117 8.16 -8.21 8.88
CA CYS A 117 7.96 -8.65 7.50
C CYS A 117 7.27 -7.58 6.67
N THR A 118 7.45 -7.66 5.34
CA THR A 118 6.70 -6.83 4.40
C THR A 118 5.77 -7.66 3.55
N GLY A 119 4.73 -6.98 3.04
CA GLY A 119 3.85 -7.54 2.03
C GLY A 119 3.22 -6.48 1.14
N SER A 120 3.04 -6.82 -0.12
CA SER A 120 2.42 -5.96 -1.14
C SER A 120 0.96 -6.33 -1.43
N ASN A 121 0.29 -7.07 -0.52
CA ASN A 121 -1.08 -7.52 -0.69
C ASN A 121 -1.88 -7.44 0.62
N ALA A 122 -3.00 -6.69 0.60
CA ALA A 122 -3.90 -6.55 1.74
C ALA A 122 -4.63 -7.87 2.09
N LYS A 123 -4.86 -8.76 1.11
CA LYS A 123 -5.48 -10.07 1.33
C LYS A 123 -4.65 -10.95 2.28
N MET A 124 -3.33 -10.77 2.26
CA MET A 124 -2.43 -11.44 3.18
C MET A 124 -2.81 -11.23 4.65
N LEU A 125 -3.37 -10.04 4.97
CA LEU A 125 -3.71 -9.64 6.34
C LEU A 125 -5.16 -9.93 6.72
N SER A 126 -6.08 -9.97 5.74
CA SER A 126 -7.52 -9.92 6.00
C SER A 126 -8.18 -11.24 6.36
N SER A 127 -7.62 -12.40 6.01
CA SER A 127 -8.28 -13.69 6.27
C SER A 127 -7.39 -14.75 6.92
N GLU A 128 -6.18 -14.93 6.42
CA GLU A 128 -5.29 -16.00 6.88
C GLU A 128 -4.44 -15.60 8.07
N LEU A 129 -3.86 -14.38 8.05
CA LEU A 129 -3.09 -13.87 9.18
C LEU A 129 -3.98 -13.54 10.38
N ALA A 130 -5.13 -12.91 10.16
CA ALA A 130 -6.03 -12.53 11.26
C ALA A 130 -6.52 -13.77 12.04
N THR A 131 -6.82 -14.87 11.34
CA THR A 131 -7.27 -16.13 11.98
C THR A 131 -6.12 -16.95 12.56
N GLN A 132 -5.00 -17.05 11.86
CA GLN A 132 -3.91 -17.93 12.25
C GLN A 132 -2.93 -17.31 13.25
N LEU A 133 -2.70 -16.01 13.19
CA LEU A 133 -1.87 -15.28 14.16
C LEU A 133 -2.66 -14.71 15.35
N ALA A 134 -4.00 -14.79 15.32
CA ALA A 134 -4.88 -14.52 16.46
C ALA A 134 -4.53 -13.21 17.22
N GLY A 135 -4.35 -12.09 16.51
CA GLY A 135 -4.02 -10.78 17.11
C GLY A 135 -2.55 -10.62 17.57
N ARG A 136 -1.66 -11.52 17.18
CA ARG A 136 -0.22 -11.46 17.52
C ARG A 136 0.62 -10.68 16.50
N TYR A 137 0.00 -9.82 15.71
CA TYR A 137 0.69 -8.94 14.78
C TYR A 137 0.13 -7.51 14.86
N ILE A 138 0.93 -6.57 14.42
CA ILE A 138 0.53 -5.19 14.21
C ILE A 138 0.88 -4.78 12.78
N GLU A 139 -0.04 -4.10 12.12
CA GLU A 139 0.13 -3.63 10.75
C GLU A 139 0.60 -2.17 10.72
N PHE A 140 1.56 -1.90 9.85
CA PHE A 140 2.07 -0.57 9.55
C PHE A 140 1.89 -0.31 8.05
N PRO A 141 0.76 0.29 7.63
CA PRO A 141 0.56 0.66 6.25
C PRO A 141 1.52 1.79 5.86
N ILE A 142 2.24 1.56 4.76
CA ILE A 142 3.17 2.52 4.16
C ILE A 142 2.53 3.02 2.87
N HIS A 143 2.56 4.33 2.68
CA HIS A 143 2.06 5.02 1.49
C HIS A 143 3.19 5.56 0.63
N SER A 144 2.90 5.94 -0.61
CA SER A 144 3.79 6.74 -1.46
C SER A 144 4.26 7.99 -0.72
N LEU A 145 5.23 8.72 -1.20
CA LEU A 145 5.73 9.93 -0.50
C LEU A 145 4.60 10.96 -0.34
N SER A 146 4.49 11.53 0.86
CA SER A 146 3.70 12.76 1.07
C SER A 146 4.35 13.93 0.33
N TYR A 147 3.63 15.04 0.19
CA TYR A 147 4.22 16.25 -0.40
C TYR A 147 5.49 16.70 0.34
N GLY A 148 5.48 16.69 1.66
CA GLY A 148 6.66 17.02 2.47
C GLY A 148 7.84 16.05 2.27
N GLU A 149 7.56 14.74 2.17
CA GLU A 149 8.57 13.75 1.82
C GLU A 149 9.08 13.93 0.39
N PHE A 150 8.18 14.24 -0.58
CA PHE A 150 8.57 14.55 -1.96
C PHE A 150 9.54 15.73 -2.04
N LEU A 151 9.30 16.80 -1.28
CA LEU A 151 10.23 17.93 -1.20
C LEU A 151 11.60 17.47 -0.69
N THR A 152 11.64 16.70 0.37
CA THR A 152 12.89 16.17 0.97
C THR A 152 13.63 15.28 -0.01
N PHE A 153 12.95 14.33 -0.64
CA PHE A 153 13.55 13.36 -1.59
C PHE A 153 14.11 14.06 -2.83
N ASN A 154 13.43 15.08 -3.33
CA ASN A 154 13.85 15.82 -4.53
C ASN A 154 14.68 17.08 -4.20
N GLN A 155 15.05 17.31 -2.93
CA GLN A 155 15.80 18.49 -2.47
C GLN A 155 15.19 19.80 -2.94
N ARG A 156 13.85 19.90 -2.85
CA ARG A 156 13.08 21.07 -3.27
C ARG A 156 12.55 21.87 -2.08
N GLN A 157 12.32 23.14 -2.31
CA GLN A 157 11.58 23.99 -1.37
C GLN A 157 10.09 23.96 -1.67
N ASP A 158 9.28 24.27 -0.65
CA ASP A 158 7.85 24.46 -0.81
C ASP A 158 7.54 25.63 -1.74
N SER A 159 6.80 25.36 -2.80
CA SER A 159 6.39 26.34 -3.80
C SER A 159 5.23 25.81 -4.63
N THR A 160 4.51 26.71 -5.29
CA THR A 160 3.46 26.34 -6.26
C THR A 160 4.00 25.44 -7.37
N GLU A 161 5.24 25.63 -7.80
CA GLU A 161 5.89 24.80 -8.79
C GLU A 161 6.14 23.38 -8.26
N SER A 162 6.70 23.25 -7.07
CA SER A 162 6.93 21.97 -6.41
C SER A 162 5.63 21.21 -6.18
N LEU A 163 4.57 21.90 -5.76
CA LEU A 163 3.24 21.30 -5.62
C LEU A 163 2.69 20.80 -6.96
N LYS A 164 2.82 21.58 -8.04
CA LYS A 164 2.43 21.15 -9.40
C LYS A 164 3.19 19.90 -9.84
N LEU A 165 4.49 19.84 -9.58
CA LEU A 165 5.30 18.65 -9.88
C LEU A 165 4.82 17.43 -9.10
N TYR A 166 4.56 17.59 -7.80
CA TYR A 166 4.01 16.50 -6.97
C TYR A 166 2.64 16.03 -7.46
N LEU A 167 1.72 16.95 -7.74
CA LEU A 167 0.41 16.62 -8.30
C LEU A 167 0.51 15.97 -9.69
N THR A 168 1.57 16.24 -10.44
CA THR A 168 1.79 15.66 -11.78
C THR A 168 2.44 14.28 -11.70
N PHE A 169 3.51 14.15 -10.92
CA PHE A 169 4.38 12.97 -10.91
C PHE A 169 4.16 12.04 -9.73
N GLY A 170 3.36 12.46 -8.74
CA GLY A 170 3.07 11.66 -7.56
C GLY A 170 4.24 11.56 -6.58
N GLY A 171 4.14 10.56 -5.72
CA GLY A 171 5.06 10.30 -4.62
C GLY A 171 5.78 8.96 -4.71
N MET A 172 5.92 8.34 -5.91
CA MET A 172 6.72 7.12 -6.03
C MET A 172 8.19 7.39 -5.69
N PRO A 173 8.77 6.74 -4.66
CA PRO A 173 10.09 7.13 -4.12
C PRO A 173 11.21 7.16 -5.15
N TYR A 174 11.24 6.22 -6.10
CA TYR A 174 12.34 6.10 -7.05
C TYR A 174 12.46 7.28 -8.02
N ILE A 175 11.41 8.10 -8.15
CA ILE A 175 11.39 9.25 -9.08
C ILE A 175 12.55 10.23 -8.78
N HIS A 176 12.95 10.38 -7.51
CA HIS A 176 14.06 11.27 -7.15
C HIS A 176 15.42 10.90 -7.79
N ASN A 177 15.56 9.68 -8.31
CA ASN A 177 16.76 9.23 -9.03
C ASN A 177 16.68 9.50 -10.55
N LEU A 178 15.55 10.00 -11.03
CA LEU A 178 15.30 10.25 -12.45
C LEU A 178 15.45 11.73 -12.77
N THR A 179 15.77 12.02 -14.03
CA THR A 179 15.63 13.38 -14.54
C THR A 179 14.17 13.82 -14.44
N MET A 180 13.93 15.04 -13.95
CA MET A 180 12.58 15.59 -13.77
C MET A 180 11.98 15.99 -15.14
N ASP A 181 11.91 15.02 -16.04
CA ASP A 181 11.32 15.10 -17.38
C ASP A 181 10.05 14.24 -17.44
N LYS A 182 9.00 14.81 -18.04
CA LYS A 182 7.67 14.16 -18.06
C LYS A 182 7.71 12.81 -18.80
N ASN A 183 8.43 12.72 -19.89
CA ASN A 183 8.47 11.47 -20.69
C ASN A 183 9.21 10.37 -19.92
N VAL A 184 10.37 10.72 -19.34
CA VAL A 184 11.18 9.79 -18.54
C VAL A 184 10.39 9.27 -17.34
N ILE A 185 9.78 10.17 -16.58
CA ILE A 185 9.02 9.78 -15.38
C ILE A 185 7.79 8.96 -15.74
N PHE A 186 7.01 9.38 -16.75
CA PHE A 186 5.79 8.65 -17.14
C PHE A 186 6.10 7.30 -17.78
N GLU A 187 7.22 7.15 -18.48
CA GLU A 187 7.68 5.85 -18.96
C GLU A 187 7.98 4.91 -17.78
N TYR A 188 8.73 5.37 -16.79
CA TYR A 188 8.97 4.61 -15.56
C TYR A 188 7.65 4.24 -14.85
N LEU A 189 6.75 5.20 -14.66
CA LEU A 189 5.47 4.96 -13.96
C LEU A 189 4.56 3.99 -14.70
N ARG A 190 4.49 4.04 -16.04
CA ARG A 190 3.76 3.04 -16.85
C ARG A 190 4.32 1.63 -16.69
N ASN A 191 5.64 1.49 -16.61
CA ASN A 191 6.27 0.20 -16.33
C ASN A 191 5.94 -0.32 -14.90
N VAL A 192 5.92 0.58 -13.91
CA VAL A 192 5.48 0.24 -12.55
C VAL A 192 4.02 -0.18 -12.54
N TYR A 193 3.13 0.59 -13.18
CA TYR A 193 1.71 0.28 -13.33
C TYR A 193 1.50 -1.10 -13.97
N SER A 194 2.16 -1.38 -15.10
CA SER A 194 2.07 -2.67 -15.77
C SER A 194 2.51 -3.82 -14.86
N THR A 195 3.55 -3.61 -14.06
CA THR A 195 4.00 -4.62 -13.08
C THR A 195 2.96 -4.86 -11.99
N ILE A 196 2.37 -3.80 -11.42
CA ILE A 196 1.32 -3.91 -10.41
C ILE A 196 0.10 -4.62 -11.01
N LEU A 197 -0.35 -4.17 -12.18
CA LEU A 197 -1.54 -4.71 -12.82
C LEU A 197 -1.37 -6.20 -13.14
N LEU A 198 -0.28 -6.59 -13.78
CA LEU A 198 -0.08 -7.97 -14.23
C LEU A 198 0.32 -8.90 -13.08
N LYS A 199 1.24 -8.50 -12.21
CA LYS A 199 1.79 -9.37 -11.17
C LYS A 199 0.93 -9.37 -9.90
N ASP A 200 0.51 -8.20 -9.43
CA ASP A 200 -0.16 -8.09 -8.14
C ASP A 200 -1.69 -8.17 -8.24
N VAL A 201 -2.28 -7.83 -9.39
CA VAL A 201 -3.74 -7.91 -9.62
C VAL A 201 -4.09 -9.16 -10.44
N VAL A 202 -3.60 -9.25 -11.69
CA VAL A 202 -4.03 -10.30 -12.63
C VAL A 202 -3.57 -11.69 -12.16
N ALA A 203 -2.28 -11.87 -11.89
CA ALA A 203 -1.73 -13.19 -11.54
C ALA A 203 -2.25 -13.67 -10.17
N ARG A 204 -2.28 -12.80 -9.14
CA ARG A 204 -2.69 -13.19 -7.78
C ARG A 204 -4.19 -13.40 -7.63
N GLU A 205 -5.01 -12.63 -8.32
CA GLU A 205 -6.48 -12.72 -8.22
C GLU A 205 -7.10 -13.50 -9.39
N SER A 206 -6.26 -14.15 -10.23
CA SER A 206 -6.69 -14.97 -11.37
C SER A 206 -7.65 -14.24 -12.31
N ILE A 207 -7.38 -12.96 -12.59
CA ILE A 207 -8.18 -12.12 -13.47
C ILE A 207 -8.06 -12.63 -14.91
N ARG A 208 -9.19 -12.95 -15.55
CA ARG A 208 -9.21 -13.50 -16.92
C ARG A 208 -9.31 -12.44 -18.01
N ASN A 209 -10.02 -11.35 -17.74
CA ASN A 209 -10.27 -10.31 -18.75
C ASN A 209 -9.43 -9.05 -18.39
N VAL A 210 -8.18 -9.05 -18.85
CA VAL A 210 -7.23 -7.96 -18.60
C VAL A 210 -7.68 -6.67 -19.28
N SER A 211 -8.20 -6.73 -20.51
CA SER A 211 -8.67 -5.56 -21.24
C SER A 211 -9.85 -4.86 -20.51
N PHE A 212 -10.76 -5.65 -19.92
CA PHE A 212 -11.81 -5.07 -19.09
C PHE A 212 -11.24 -4.43 -17.82
N LEU A 213 -10.22 -5.04 -17.20
CA LEU A 213 -9.57 -4.47 -16.01
C LEU A 213 -8.91 -3.11 -16.34
N GLU A 214 -8.23 -3.00 -17.48
CA GLU A 214 -7.63 -1.73 -17.95
C GLU A 214 -8.70 -0.66 -18.19
N ASN A 215 -9.82 -1.02 -18.82
CA ASN A 215 -10.95 -0.11 -19.02
C ASN A 215 -11.61 0.30 -17.69
N LEU A 216 -11.67 -0.60 -16.71
CA LEU A 216 -12.15 -0.28 -15.37
C LEU A 216 -11.21 0.71 -14.66
N VAL A 217 -9.89 0.53 -14.78
CA VAL A 217 -8.91 1.48 -14.24
C VAL A 217 -9.06 2.85 -14.91
N ALA A 218 -9.20 2.92 -16.23
CA ALA A 218 -9.46 4.18 -16.94
C ALA A 218 -10.75 4.86 -16.45
N TYR A 219 -11.82 4.09 -16.28
CA TYR A 219 -13.07 4.61 -15.70
C TYR A 219 -12.87 5.17 -14.28
N LEU A 220 -12.08 4.48 -13.44
CA LEU A 220 -11.78 4.94 -12.08
C LEU A 220 -10.99 6.26 -12.08
N ILE A 221 -10.05 6.43 -13.00
CA ILE A 221 -9.27 7.65 -13.18
C ILE A 221 -10.21 8.84 -13.49
N ASP A 222 -11.10 8.68 -14.46
CA ASP A 222 -12.07 9.73 -14.84
C ASP A 222 -13.02 10.09 -13.68
N ASN A 223 -13.31 9.12 -12.81
CA ASN A 223 -14.26 9.25 -11.71
C ASN A 223 -13.59 9.32 -10.33
N THR A 224 -12.29 9.64 -10.25
CA THR A 224 -11.59 9.80 -8.98
C THR A 224 -12.33 10.80 -8.08
N GLY A 225 -12.58 10.42 -6.82
CA GLY A 225 -13.34 11.23 -5.87
C GLY A 225 -14.84 11.36 -6.14
N SER A 226 -15.37 10.76 -7.21
CA SER A 226 -16.80 10.76 -7.50
C SER A 226 -17.51 9.57 -6.85
N LEU A 227 -18.77 9.76 -6.45
CA LEU A 227 -19.60 8.68 -5.92
C LEU A 227 -20.11 7.79 -7.06
N PHE A 228 -19.84 6.50 -7.01
CA PHE A 228 -20.43 5.52 -7.92
C PHE A 228 -20.63 4.16 -7.24
N SER A 229 -21.27 3.22 -7.93
CA SER A 229 -21.41 1.84 -7.48
C SER A 229 -21.09 0.88 -8.62
N ALA A 230 -20.69 -0.35 -8.28
CA ALA A 230 -20.48 -1.42 -9.26
C ALA A 230 -21.72 -1.68 -10.12
N GLN A 231 -22.92 -1.48 -9.55
CA GLN A 231 -24.16 -1.60 -10.29
C GLN A 231 -24.31 -0.50 -11.36
N ASN A 232 -23.90 0.73 -11.06
CA ASN A 232 -23.93 1.83 -12.04
C ASN A 232 -22.94 1.58 -13.17
N ILE A 233 -21.74 1.07 -12.86
CA ILE A 233 -20.76 0.65 -13.87
C ILE A 233 -21.36 -0.45 -14.75
N SER A 234 -21.96 -1.48 -14.16
CA SER A 234 -22.58 -2.59 -14.91
C SER A 234 -23.69 -2.09 -15.85
N LYS A 235 -24.56 -1.19 -15.38
CA LYS A 235 -25.62 -0.58 -16.20
C LYS A 235 -25.02 0.25 -17.35
N TYR A 236 -23.99 1.05 -17.09
CA TYR A 236 -23.29 1.84 -18.10
C TYR A 236 -22.68 0.93 -19.19
N LEU A 237 -21.93 -0.10 -18.78
CA LEU A 237 -21.33 -1.06 -19.72
C LEU A 237 -22.39 -1.78 -20.57
N LYS A 238 -23.51 -2.15 -19.96
CA LYS A 238 -24.63 -2.78 -20.67
C LYS A 238 -25.22 -1.86 -21.74
N SER A 239 -25.29 -0.54 -21.49
CA SER A 239 -25.72 0.43 -22.50
C SER A 239 -24.73 0.55 -23.66
N GLN A 240 -23.47 0.16 -23.47
CA GLN A 240 -22.44 0.08 -24.50
C GLN A 240 -22.32 -1.32 -25.12
N HIS A 241 -23.34 -2.18 -24.95
CA HIS A 241 -23.37 -3.58 -25.42
C HIS A 241 -22.27 -4.48 -24.80
N VAL A 242 -21.68 -4.07 -23.67
CA VAL A 242 -20.71 -4.85 -22.90
C VAL A 242 -21.41 -5.44 -21.68
N ASN A 243 -21.61 -6.76 -21.69
CA ASN A 243 -22.33 -7.44 -20.60
C ASN A 243 -21.36 -8.01 -19.57
N ILE A 244 -21.05 -7.21 -18.55
CA ILE A 244 -20.21 -7.62 -17.41
C ILE A 244 -21.09 -7.70 -16.16
N PRO A 245 -21.15 -8.86 -15.48
CA PRO A 245 -21.89 -9.00 -14.22
C PRO A 245 -21.37 -8.07 -13.13
N THR A 246 -22.24 -7.50 -12.32
CA THR A 246 -21.88 -6.64 -11.18
C THR A 246 -20.87 -7.32 -10.24
N GLN A 247 -21.03 -8.63 -10.00
CA GLN A 247 -20.10 -9.40 -9.17
C GLN A 247 -18.67 -9.43 -9.73
N THR A 248 -18.52 -9.50 -11.05
CA THR A 248 -17.18 -9.42 -11.69
C THR A 248 -16.55 -8.06 -11.46
N ILE A 249 -17.33 -6.98 -11.56
CA ILE A 249 -16.85 -5.61 -11.30
C ILE A 249 -16.40 -5.49 -9.83
N LEU A 250 -17.20 -5.97 -8.88
CA LEU A 250 -16.86 -5.98 -7.46
C LEU A 250 -15.57 -6.75 -7.18
N ASN A 251 -15.38 -7.91 -7.80
CA ASN A 251 -14.18 -8.71 -7.67
C ASN A 251 -12.94 -7.97 -8.19
N TYR A 252 -13.07 -7.26 -9.32
CA TYR A 252 -11.97 -6.50 -9.90
C TYR A 252 -11.62 -5.25 -9.06
N LEU A 253 -12.63 -4.54 -8.55
CA LEU A 253 -12.43 -3.44 -7.60
C LEU A 253 -11.73 -3.94 -6.33
N LYS A 254 -12.15 -5.10 -5.80
CA LYS A 254 -11.51 -5.72 -4.64
C LYS A 254 -10.05 -6.10 -4.93
N ALA A 255 -9.77 -6.64 -6.12
CA ALA A 255 -8.41 -6.98 -6.54
C ALA A 255 -7.48 -5.75 -6.60
N LEU A 256 -7.98 -4.63 -7.13
CA LEU A 256 -7.27 -3.35 -7.17
C LEU A 256 -7.04 -2.80 -5.74
N CYS A 257 -8.01 -2.92 -4.84
CA CYS A 257 -7.83 -2.56 -3.42
C CYS A 257 -6.82 -3.48 -2.73
N ASN A 258 -6.87 -4.80 -2.96
CA ASN A 258 -5.95 -5.76 -2.38
C ASN A 258 -4.48 -5.49 -2.75
N SER A 259 -4.24 -4.93 -3.94
CA SER A 259 -2.90 -4.52 -4.40
C SER A 259 -2.46 -3.16 -3.87
N PHE A 260 -3.26 -2.50 -3.05
CA PHE A 260 -3.08 -1.11 -2.60
C PHE A 260 -2.97 -0.10 -3.75
N PHE A 261 -3.52 -0.43 -4.93
CA PHE A 261 -3.51 0.47 -6.07
C PHE A 261 -4.55 1.58 -5.92
N ILE A 262 -5.72 1.23 -5.34
CA ILE A 262 -6.79 2.15 -4.97
C ILE A 262 -7.28 1.90 -3.55
N TYR A 263 -7.84 2.93 -2.94
CA TYR A 263 -8.54 2.87 -1.65
C TYR A 263 -10.01 3.15 -1.84
N LYS A 264 -10.83 2.30 -1.25
CA LYS A 264 -12.27 2.44 -1.22
C LYS A 264 -12.70 3.18 0.03
N ILE A 265 -13.35 4.32 -0.13
CA ILE A 265 -13.90 5.11 0.97
C ILE A 265 -15.41 4.96 0.98
N GLN A 266 -15.93 4.43 2.08
CA GLN A 266 -17.34 4.16 2.27
C GLN A 266 -18.11 5.43 2.61
N ARG A 267 -19.40 5.43 2.30
CA ARG A 267 -20.29 6.50 2.69
C ARG A 267 -20.86 6.23 4.07
N ALA A 268 -20.87 7.25 4.93
CA ALA A 268 -21.49 7.20 6.25
C ALA A 268 -22.45 8.37 6.45
N GLU A 269 -23.51 8.17 7.23
CA GLU A 269 -24.39 9.24 7.66
C GLU A 269 -23.77 9.94 8.88
N ILE A 270 -23.58 11.26 8.79
CA ILE A 270 -22.94 12.07 9.86
C ILE A 270 -23.73 11.97 11.17
N ARG A 271 -25.06 11.88 11.07
CA ARG A 271 -25.94 11.70 12.24
C ARG A 271 -26.29 10.22 12.42
N GLY A 272 -25.53 9.52 13.26
CA GLY A 272 -25.83 8.13 13.64
C GLY A 272 -24.88 7.07 13.11
N MET A 273 -23.79 7.45 12.42
CA MET A 273 -22.71 6.56 11.95
C MET A 273 -23.19 5.32 11.18
N LYS A 274 -24.32 5.44 10.47
CA LYS A 274 -24.80 4.35 9.62
C LYS A 274 -23.97 4.31 8.33
N ILE A 275 -23.20 3.24 8.15
CA ILE A 275 -22.47 2.98 6.92
C ILE A 275 -23.45 2.51 5.85
N PHE A 276 -23.44 3.17 4.69
CA PHE A 276 -24.28 2.78 3.56
C PHE A 276 -23.49 1.87 2.62
N GLU A 277 -24.12 0.79 2.18
CA GLU A 277 -23.55 -0.13 1.19
C GLU A 277 -23.54 0.44 -0.25
N ILE A 278 -24.22 1.56 -0.48
CA ILE A 278 -24.42 2.11 -1.83
C ILE A 278 -23.78 3.50 -1.92
N GLY A 279 -22.88 3.63 -2.88
CA GLY A 279 -22.14 4.86 -3.16
C GLY A 279 -20.82 4.89 -2.39
N GLU A 280 -19.76 4.65 -3.12
CA GLU A 280 -18.38 4.61 -2.62
C GLU A 280 -17.56 5.59 -3.45
N LYS A 281 -16.51 6.17 -2.85
CA LYS A 281 -15.47 6.90 -3.59
C LYS A 281 -14.22 6.04 -3.65
N TYR A 282 -13.46 6.19 -4.72
CA TYR A 282 -12.17 5.51 -4.89
C TYR A 282 -11.08 6.55 -5.12
N TYR A 283 -9.94 6.34 -4.44
CA TYR A 283 -8.76 7.18 -4.53
C TYR A 283 -7.55 6.33 -4.85
N PHE A 284 -6.64 6.87 -5.64
CA PHE A 284 -5.41 6.18 -6.01
C PHE A 284 -4.34 6.37 -4.96
N GLU A 285 -3.55 5.33 -4.69
CA GLU A 285 -2.38 5.40 -3.80
C GLU A 285 -1.40 6.47 -4.27
N ASP A 286 -1.19 6.58 -5.57
CA ASP A 286 -0.21 7.48 -6.15
C ASP A 286 -0.74 8.23 -7.39
N LEU A 287 -0.63 9.56 -7.36
CA LEU A 287 -1.10 10.40 -8.46
C LEU A 287 -0.24 10.28 -9.72
N GLY A 288 1.04 9.95 -9.59
CA GLY A 288 1.90 9.75 -10.74
C GLY A 288 1.48 8.53 -11.55
N LEU A 289 1.15 7.43 -10.87
CA LEU A 289 0.58 6.25 -11.51
C LEU A 289 -0.75 6.60 -12.19
N HIS A 290 -1.67 7.24 -11.48
CA HIS A 290 -2.94 7.74 -12.02
C HIS A 290 -2.73 8.55 -13.31
N ASN A 291 -1.87 9.56 -13.27
CA ASN A 291 -1.64 10.50 -14.38
C ASN A 291 -0.85 9.89 -15.55
N SER A 292 -0.08 8.82 -15.32
CA SER A 292 0.72 8.17 -16.36
C SER A 292 -0.10 7.26 -17.26
N ILE A 293 -1.28 6.81 -16.81
CA ILE A 293 -2.16 5.89 -17.53
C ILE A 293 -3.05 6.64 -18.51
N GLN A 294 -3.59 7.79 -18.11
CA GLN A 294 -4.53 8.56 -18.91
C GLN A 294 -4.15 10.05 -18.90
N HIS A 295 -4.45 10.75 -20.01
CA HIS A 295 -4.27 12.19 -20.08
C HIS A 295 -5.15 12.89 -19.04
N PHE A 296 -4.54 13.68 -18.16
CA PHE A 296 -5.25 14.57 -17.25
C PHE A 296 -5.09 16.04 -17.69
N ASP A 297 -6.15 16.82 -17.48
CA ASP A 297 -6.12 18.28 -17.67
C ASP A 297 -6.06 18.94 -16.29
N PHE A 298 -4.89 19.50 -15.96
CA PHE A 298 -4.65 20.13 -14.66
C PHE A 298 -5.71 21.18 -14.30
N ARG A 299 -6.26 21.88 -15.28
CA ARG A 299 -7.27 22.93 -15.04
C ARG A 299 -8.63 22.35 -14.64
N LYS A 300 -8.98 21.19 -15.18
CA LYS A 300 -10.27 20.52 -14.93
C LYS A 300 -10.22 19.59 -13.74
N ASP A 301 -9.08 18.92 -13.53
CA ASP A 301 -8.97 17.80 -12.62
C ASP A 301 -8.31 18.15 -11.29
N ILE A 302 -7.83 19.40 -11.11
CA ILE A 302 -7.06 19.80 -9.92
C ILE A 302 -7.81 19.48 -8.61
N ASN A 303 -9.12 19.69 -8.55
CA ASN A 303 -9.91 19.43 -7.35
C ASN A 303 -9.90 17.93 -6.99
N LYS A 304 -10.04 17.05 -8.01
CA LYS A 304 -9.98 15.60 -7.82
C LYS A 304 -8.60 15.16 -7.33
N LEU A 305 -7.52 15.72 -7.93
CA LEU A 305 -6.16 15.42 -7.54
C LEU A 305 -5.87 15.88 -6.11
N MET A 306 -6.30 17.07 -5.74
CA MET A 306 -6.14 17.60 -4.37
C MET A 306 -6.95 16.77 -3.35
N GLU A 307 -8.18 16.40 -3.67
CA GLU A 307 -9.01 15.53 -2.82
C GLU A 307 -8.34 14.16 -2.63
N ASN A 308 -7.76 13.59 -3.69
CA ASN A 308 -7.01 12.34 -3.61
C ASN A 308 -5.79 12.46 -2.68
N VAL A 309 -4.99 13.53 -2.80
CA VAL A 309 -3.84 13.77 -1.90
C VAL A 309 -4.28 13.87 -0.46
N VAL A 310 -5.32 14.66 -0.17
CA VAL A 310 -5.84 14.81 1.19
C VAL A 310 -6.32 13.47 1.75
N CYS A 311 -7.06 12.69 0.95
CA CYS A 311 -7.54 11.37 1.38
C CYS A 311 -6.38 10.44 1.76
N ILE A 312 -5.36 10.32 0.89
CA ILE A 312 -4.19 9.47 1.16
C ILE A 312 -3.38 9.98 2.36
N ASP A 313 -3.27 11.31 2.54
CA ASP A 313 -2.60 11.86 3.72
C ASP A 313 -3.36 11.54 5.01
N LEU A 314 -4.67 11.63 5.03
CA LEU A 314 -5.48 11.23 6.18
C LEU A 314 -5.26 9.75 6.54
N LEU A 315 -5.31 8.85 5.54
CA LEU A 315 -5.03 7.42 5.73
C LEU A 315 -3.60 7.19 6.25
N ARG A 316 -2.61 7.93 5.73
CA ARG A 316 -1.20 7.88 6.17
C ARG A 316 -1.05 8.21 7.65
N TYR A 317 -1.81 9.17 8.17
CA TYR A 317 -1.81 9.52 9.59
C TYR A 317 -2.66 8.58 10.45
N GLY A 318 -3.32 7.59 9.85
CA GLY A 318 -4.10 6.57 10.56
C GLY A 318 -5.53 6.99 10.86
N TYR A 319 -6.05 8.03 10.19
CA TYR A 319 -7.46 8.40 10.34
C TYR A 319 -8.38 7.44 9.60
N GLU A 320 -9.54 7.16 10.17
CA GLU A 320 -10.64 6.54 9.45
C GLU A 320 -11.36 7.61 8.62
N VAL A 321 -11.47 7.36 7.31
CA VAL A 321 -12.04 8.33 6.35
C VAL A 321 -13.37 7.82 5.83
N TYR A 322 -14.37 8.68 5.86
CA TYR A 322 -15.72 8.39 5.33
C TYR A 322 -16.21 9.53 4.45
N VAL A 323 -17.07 9.21 3.48
CA VAL A 323 -17.80 10.23 2.70
C VAL A 323 -19.06 10.60 3.47
N GLY A 324 -19.12 11.81 4.05
CA GLY A 324 -20.24 12.28 4.83
C GLY A 324 -21.46 12.65 3.99
N LYS A 325 -22.68 12.44 4.55
CA LYS A 325 -23.93 13.01 4.04
C LYS A 325 -24.56 13.88 5.12
N SER A 326 -24.73 15.18 4.85
CA SER A 326 -25.45 16.11 5.71
C SER A 326 -26.82 16.41 5.13
N GLY A 327 -27.89 15.89 5.74
CA GLY A 327 -29.28 16.18 5.35
C GLY A 327 -29.67 15.75 3.93
N ASN A 328 -30.70 16.43 3.36
CA ASN A 328 -31.20 16.16 1.99
C ASN A 328 -30.36 16.81 0.86
N ARG A 329 -29.32 17.53 1.18
CA ARG A 329 -28.32 18.04 0.21
C ARG A 329 -27.06 17.21 0.33
N SER A 330 -26.60 16.66 -0.81
CA SER A 330 -25.26 16.13 -0.94
C SER A 330 -24.26 17.31 -0.89
N GLU A 331 -23.82 17.70 0.30
CA GLU A 331 -22.64 18.56 0.40
C GLU A 331 -21.44 17.69 0.17
N GLU A 332 -20.72 17.95 -0.91
CA GLU A 332 -19.61 17.13 -1.42
C GLU A 332 -18.33 17.22 -0.57
N HIS A 333 -18.33 17.91 0.58
CA HIS A 333 -17.09 18.24 1.31
C HIS A 333 -17.26 18.21 2.84
N THR A 334 -17.52 17.07 3.44
CA THR A 334 -17.22 16.91 4.88
C THR A 334 -16.64 15.54 5.16
N SER A 335 -15.33 15.48 5.29
CA SER A 335 -14.63 14.41 5.99
C SER A 335 -14.60 14.76 7.47
N GLU A 336 -15.34 14.04 8.32
CA GLU A 336 -15.13 14.14 9.76
C GLU A 336 -13.93 13.28 10.16
N LEU A 337 -12.99 13.90 10.84
CA LEU A 337 -11.81 13.28 11.39
C LEU A 337 -12.14 12.74 12.78
N GLN A 338 -12.13 11.43 12.96
CA GLN A 338 -12.00 10.84 14.28
C GLN A 338 -10.54 10.52 14.52
N SER A 339 -9.95 11.15 15.53
CA SER A 339 -8.64 10.76 16.03
C SER A 339 -8.76 9.44 16.81
N PRO A 340 -7.71 8.60 16.76
CA PRO A 340 -7.64 7.36 17.51
C PRO A 340 -7.65 7.56 19.01
#